data_0ba9654246ae855d565e3372b02a8013
#
_entry.id   0ba9654246ae855d565e3372b02a8013
#
_cell.length_a   1.000
_cell.length_b   1.000
_cell.length_c   1.000
_cell.angle_alpha   90.00
_cell.angle_beta   90.00
_cell.angle_gamma   90.00
#
_symmetry.space_group_name_H-M   'P 1'
#
loop_
_entity.id
_entity.type
_entity.pdbx_description
1 polymer ?
#
loop_
_entity_poly.entity_id
_entity_poly.type
_entity_poly.pdbx_seq_one_letter_code
_entity_poly.pdbx_strand_id
1 'polypeptide(L)'
;MGAYQLKNEELTLTVISAGAEMKSLKDNKTEQEYLWQADPKFWGRTSPVLFPIVGNYAQKQSVYEGKTYTLSQHGFARDMEFDLESQTEEEIWFVLKDTESTLEKYPFHFILKVGYRLSGRQVEVMWKVENPNDKKMYFSIGGHPAFNCPLKEGEKQEDCQLVFDTEGPLTSSILNEEGALCPRTKILNLFGKCLKLEEHLFDEDALIIENHQAQRIGLADADGKVYLEVEFEAPLFGIWSPAKKHAPFVCIEPWYGRSDREDLCLLYTSPSPRDRSVSRM
;
A
#
# COMPACT_ATOMS: atom_id res chain seq x y z
N MET A 1 -14.01 -17.08 5.48
CA MET A 1 -12.98 -16.13 5.95
C MET A 1 -12.21 -16.80 7.07
N GLY A 2 -10.93 -17.12 6.85
CA GLY A 2 -10.01 -17.68 7.84
C GLY A 2 -9.16 -16.57 8.47
N ALA A 3 -8.79 -16.74 9.74
CA ALA A 3 -7.80 -15.92 10.42
C ALA A 3 -6.63 -16.79 10.84
N TYR A 4 -5.41 -16.33 10.56
CA TYR A 4 -4.17 -17.06 10.74
C TYR A 4 -3.18 -16.20 11.52
N GLN A 5 -2.30 -16.82 12.26
CA GLN A 5 -1.32 -16.11 13.07
C GLN A 5 0.10 -16.66 12.85
N LEU A 6 1.06 -15.73 12.80
CA LEU A 6 2.47 -15.99 13.07
C LEU A 6 2.81 -15.34 14.40
N LYS A 7 3.55 -16.06 15.23
CA LYS A 7 3.91 -15.58 16.57
C LYS A 7 5.33 -16.02 16.92
N ASN A 8 6.11 -15.08 17.44
CA ASN A 8 7.40 -15.33 18.05
C ASN A 8 7.46 -14.75 19.48
N GLU A 9 8.62 -14.61 20.08
CA GLU A 9 8.77 -14.06 21.43
C GLU A 9 8.41 -12.56 21.53
N GLU A 10 8.54 -11.80 20.44
CA GLU A 10 8.39 -10.34 20.41
C GLU A 10 7.02 -9.90 19.88
N LEU A 11 6.55 -10.49 18.79
CA LEU A 11 5.38 -10.02 18.05
C LEU A 11 4.38 -11.15 17.76
N THR A 12 3.12 -10.75 17.61
CA THR A 12 2.06 -11.57 17.02
C THR A 12 1.47 -10.83 15.82
N LEU A 13 1.55 -11.46 14.64
CA LEU A 13 0.94 -11.00 13.39
C LEU A 13 -0.33 -11.82 13.14
N THR A 14 -1.46 -11.14 12.87
CA THR A 14 -2.71 -11.79 12.42
C THR A 14 -3.00 -11.38 10.99
N VAL A 15 -3.24 -12.37 10.13
CA VAL A 15 -3.61 -12.20 8.72
C VAL A 15 -4.93 -12.91 8.46
N ILE A 16 -5.81 -12.32 7.64
CA ILE A 16 -7.06 -12.96 7.21
C ILE A 16 -6.98 -13.37 5.74
N SER A 17 -7.69 -14.43 5.37
CA SER A 17 -7.77 -14.91 3.98
C SER A 17 -8.48 -13.93 3.04
N ALA A 18 -9.40 -13.11 3.54
CA ALA A 18 -9.99 -12.03 2.75
C ALA A 18 -8.94 -10.96 2.43
N GLY A 19 -8.62 -10.81 1.15
CA GLY A 19 -7.57 -9.91 0.67
C GLY A 19 -6.15 -10.32 1.05
N ALA A 20 -5.94 -11.47 1.69
CA ALA A 20 -4.69 -11.84 2.37
C ALA A 20 -4.18 -10.70 3.27
N GLU A 21 -5.09 -10.01 3.95
CA GLU A 21 -4.84 -8.73 4.61
C GLU A 21 -4.29 -8.91 6.03
N MET A 22 -3.20 -8.20 6.38
CA MET A 22 -2.78 -8.07 7.79
C MET A 22 -3.83 -7.28 8.56
N LYS A 23 -4.28 -7.83 9.70
CA LYS A 23 -5.31 -7.20 10.54
C LYS A 23 -4.81 -6.76 11.90
N SER A 24 -3.71 -7.31 12.38
CA SER A 24 -3.15 -6.96 13.67
C SER A 24 -1.65 -7.27 13.68
N LEU A 25 -0.87 -6.36 14.25
CA LEU A 25 0.54 -6.55 14.59
C LEU A 25 0.76 -6.06 16.01
N LYS A 26 0.90 -6.98 16.93
CA LYS A 26 1.01 -6.68 18.37
C LYS A 26 2.39 -7.00 18.93
N ASP A 27 2.87 -6.12 19.79
CA ASP A 27 3.97 -6.41 20.71
C ASP A 27 3.48 -7.34 21.83
N ASN A 28 4.15 -8.48 22.00
CA ASN A 28 3.72 -9.49 22.98
C ASN A 28 3.99 -9.11 24.43
N LYS A 29 4.85 -8.12 24.70
CA LYS A 29 5.22 -7.67 26.04
C LYS A 29 4.33 -6.53 26.52
N THR A 30 4.03 -5.61 25.60
CA THR A 30 3.30 -4.38 25.93
C THR A 30 1.84 -4.40 25.48
N GLU A 31 1.44 -5.43 24.71
CA GLU A 31 0.12 -5.53 24.05
C GLU A 31 -0.17 -4.37 23.07
N GLN A 32 0.86 -3.57 22.71
CA GLN A 32 0.73 -2.46 21.78
C GLN A 32 0.36 -2.95 20.40
N GLU A 33 -0.77 -2.45 19.87
CA GLU A 33 -1.21 -2.67 18.49
C GLU A 33 -0.61 -1.59 17.58
N TYR A 34 0.10 -2.02 16.54
CA TYR A 34 0.72 -1.10 15.58
C TYR A 34 -0.17 -0.81 14.37
N LEU A 35 -1.06 -1.74 13.98
CA LEU A 35 -1.93 -1.55 12.84
C LEU A 35 -3.24 -0.89 13.21
N TRP A 36 -3.75 -0.07 12.32
CA TRP A 36 -5.08 0.51 12.39
C TRP A 36 -6.17 -0.57 12.37
N GLN A 37 -7.17 -0.45 13.24
CA GLN A 37 -8.18 -1.48 13.47
C GLN A 37 -9.48 -1.29 12.66
N ALA A 38 -9.40 -0.57 11.53
CA ALA A 38 -10.46 -0.44 10.54
C ALA A 38 -11.80 0.12 11.06
N ASP A 39 -11.79 1.09 11.99
CA ASP A 39 -13.02 1.78 12.38
C ASP A 39 -13.62 2.49 11.16
N PRO A 40 -14.83 2.11 10.70
CA PRO A 40 -15.45 2.67 9.50
C PRO A 40 -15.77 4.16 9.60
N LYS A 41 -15.75 4.75 10.81
CA LYS A 41 -15.86 6.19 11.01
C LYS A 41 -14.77 6.95 10.25
N PHE A 42 -13.58 6.38 10.17
CA PHE A 42 -12.42 6.95 9.50
C PHE A 42 -12.15 6.23 8.20
N TRP A 43 -11.78 4.93 8.27
CA TRP A 43 -11.46 4.09 7.14
C TRP A 43 -11.60 2.60 7.52
N GLY A 44 -12.45 1.87 6.79
CA GLY A 44 -12.86 0.50 7.10
C GLY A 44 -11.90 -0.61 6.65
N ARG A 45 -10.62 -0.31 6.38
CA ARG A 45 -9.57 -1.28 6.01
C ARG A 45 -8.36 -1.12 6.91
N THR A 46 -7.48 -2.11 6.94
CA THR A 46 -6.26 -2.09 7.76
C THR A 46 -5.00 -2.03 6.89
N SER A 47 -4.83 -2.99 5.96
CA SER A 47 -3.59 -3.14 5.20
C SER A 47 -3.85 -3.87 3.86
N PRO A 48 -4.73 -3.34 3.00
CA PRO A 48 -5.10 -4.03 1.77
C PRO A 48 -3.96 -4.14 0.78
N VAL A 49 -3.94 -5.26 0.03
CA VAL A 49 -3.06 -5.47 -1.11
C VAL A 49 -3.71 -4.90 -2.36
N LEU A 50 -2.96 -4.11 -3.12
CA LEU A 50 -3.41 -3.41 -4.32
C LEU A 50 -2.98 -4.21 -5.55
N PHE A 51 -3.94 -4.79 -6.28
CA PHE A 51 -3.70 -5.58 -7.49
C PHE A 51 -5.01 -5.75 -8.29
N PRO A 52 -5.00 -5.74 -9.63
CA PRO A 52 -3.85 -5.62 -10.53
C PRO A 52 -3.48 -4.18 -10.90
N ILE A 53 -4.04 -3.19 -10.20
CA ILE A 53 -3.67 -1.77 -10.35
C ILE A 53 -3.47 -1.11 -9.00
N VAL A 54 -2.61 -0.08 -8.99
CA VAL A 54 -2.45 0.87 -7.91
C VAL A 54 -3.10 2.20 -8.34
N GLY A 55 -3.94 2.77 -7.49
CA GLY A 55 -4.70 3.98 -7.83
C GLY A 55 -5.83 3.71 -8.83
N ASN A 56 -6.03 4.64 -9.77
CA ASN A 56 -7.08 4.60 -10.76
C ASN A 56 -6.52 4.58 -12.19
N TYR A 57 -7.20 3.87 -13.09
CA TYR A 57 -7.10 4.16 -14.51
C TYR A 57 -7.80 5.49 -14.84
N ALA A 58 -7.30 6.21 -15.85
CA ALA A 58 -8.00 7.37 -16.40
C ALA A 58 -9.42 6.96 -16.82
N GLN A 59 -10.42 7.76 -16.39
CA GLN A 59 -11.84 7.44 -16.58
C GLN A 59 -12.26 6.03 -16.07
N LYS A 60 -11.49 5.43 -15.14
CA LYS A 60 -11.69 4.08 -14.61
C LYS A 60 -11.70 2.97 -15.65
N GLN A 61 -11.05 3.20 -16.79
CA GLN A 61 -11.03 2.29 -17.94
C GLN A 61 -9.61 2.04 -18.44
N SER A 62 -9.40 0.84 -18.96
CA SER A 62 -8.23 0.52 -19.77
C SER A 62 -8.66 -0.14 -21.08
N VAL A 63 -7.83 -0.05 -22.12
CA VAL A 63 -8.08 -0.71 -23.40
C VAL A 63 -6.99 -1.74 -23.65
N TYR A 64 -7.39 -2.98 -23.89
CA TYR A 64 -6.48 -4.05 -24.27
C TYR A 64 -7.03 -4.81 -25.45
N GLU A 65 -6.23 -4.95 -26.52
CA GLU A 65 -6.62 -5.61 -27.78
C GLU A 65 -7.96 -5.08 -28.36
N GLY A 66 -8.20 -3.76 -28.24
CA GLY A 66 -9.40 -3.08 -28.76
C GLY A 66 -10.66 -3.24 -27.91
N LYS A 67 -10.57 -3.95 -26.78
CA LYS A 67 -11.69 -4.11 -25.82
C LYS A 67 -11.44 -3.24 -24.59
N THR A 68 -12.51 -2.57 -24.14
CA THR A 68 -12.48 -1.73 -22.92
C THR A 68 -12.78 -2.59 -21.67
N TYR A 69 -12.00 -2.37 -20.63
CA TYR A 69 -12.13 -3.00 -19.32
C TYR A 69 -12.23 -1.94 -18.23
N THR A 70 -13.04 -2.21 -17.20
CA THR A 70 -13.26 -1.29 -16.09
C THR A 70 -12.78 -1.94 -14.79
N LEU A 71 -11.95 -1.20 -14.04
CA LEU A 71 -11.49 -1.58 -12.72
C LEU A 71 -11.81 -0.49 -11.70
N SER A 72 -12.15 -0.89 -10.50
CA SER A 72 -12.22 0.02 -9.36
C SER A 72 -10.83 0.45 -8.91
N GLN A 73 -10.77 1.56 -8.19
CA GLN A 73 -9.53 2.02 -7.54
C GLN A 73 -8.84 0.87 -6.80
N HIS A 74 -7.54 0.73 -7.02
CA HIS A 74 -6.67 -0.30 -6.42
C HIS A 74 -7.00 -1.75 -6.83
N GLY A 75 -7.81 -1.94 -7.87
CA GLY A 75 -8.15 -3.26 -8.37
C GLY A 75 -9.10 -4.04 -7.47
N PHE A 76 -9.03 -5.36 -7.54
CA PHE A 76 -9.99 -6.26 -6.91
C PHE A 76 -9.40 -7.21 -5.84
N ALA A 77 -8.09 -7.43 -5.82
CA ALA A 77 -7.49 -8.47 -4.95
C ALA A 77 -7.85 -8.30 -3.47
N ARG A 78 -7.90 -7.07 -3.00
CA ARG A 78 -8.27 -6.72 -1.61
C ARG A 78 -9.70 -7.10 -1.21
N ASP A 79 -10.56 -7.39 -2.18
CA ASP A 79 -11.98 -7.75 -1.99
C ASP A 79 -12.24 -9.23 -2.28
N MET A 80 -11.19 -10.03 -2.53
CA MET A 80 -11.31 -11.45 -2.86
C MET A 80 -10.81 -12.33 -1.72
N GLU A 81 -11.36 -13.53 -1.63
CA GLU A 81 -10.90 -14.57 -0.72
C GLU A 81 -9.69 -15.28 -1.32
N PHE A 82 -8.61 -15.36 -0.58
CA PHE A 82 -7.39 -16.10 -0.94
C PHE A 82 -7.40 -17.46 -0.28
N ASP A 83 -6.88 -18.46 -0.96
CA ASP A 83 -6.61 -19.76 -0.37
C ASP A 83 -5.30 -19.72 0.42
N LEU A 84 -5.25 -20.45 1.54
CA LEU A 84 -4.00 -20.69 2.23
C LEU A 84 -3.15 -21.65 1.38
N GLU A 85 -1.96 -21.20 0.96
CA GLU A 85 -1.02 -22.04 0.22
C GLU A 85 -0.12 -22.85 1.16
N SER A 86 0.46 -22.18 2.18
CA SER A 86 1.30 -22.82 3.18
C SER A 86 1.42 -21.98 4.44
N GLN A 87 1.72 -22.65 5.56
CA GLN A 87 2.05 -21.99 6.83
C GLN A 87 3.10 -22.80 7.58
N THR A 88 4.11 -22.10 8.09
CA THR A 88 5.11 -22.59 9.03
C THR A 88 5.03 -21.78 10.32
N GLU A 89 5.98 -21.95 11.24
CA GLU A 89 6.06 -21.11 12.46
C GLU A 89 6.43 -19.67 12.15
N GLU A 90 7.23 -19.42 11.08
CA GLU A 90 7.78 -18.09 10.75
C GLU A 90 7.15 -17.47 9.50
N GLU A 91 6.50 -18.25 8.65
CA GLU A 91 6.08 -17.79 7.32
C GLU A 91 4.70 -18.34 6.95
N ILE A 92 3.89 -17.50 6.30
CA ILE A 92 2.58 -17.87 5.78
C ILE A 92 2.40 -17.33 4.37
N TRP A 93 1.83 -18.14 3.46
CA TRP A 93 1.52 -17.75 2.10
C TRP A 93 0.06 -17.98 1.76
N PHE A 94 -0.49 -17.01 1.04
CA PHE A 94 -1.83 -17.06 0.47
C PHE A 94 -1.74 -16.96 -1.04
N VAL A 95 -2.69 -17.59 -1.75
CA VAL A 95 -2.75 -17.60 -3.21
C VAL A 95 -4.13 -17.19 -3.70
N LEU A 96 -4.13 -16.33 -4.71
CA LEU A 96 -5.31 -15.95 -5.50
C LEU A 96 -5.03 -16.27 -6.96
N LYS A 97 -5.98 -16.98 -7.61
CA LYS A 97 -5.96 -17.24 -9.04
C LYS A 97 -7.09 -16.45 -9.71
N ASP A 98 -6.93 -16.22 -11.01
CA ASP A 98 -8.00 -15.63 -11.80
C ASP A 98 -9.27 -16.48 -11.81
N THR A 99 -10.37 -15.83 -12.03
CA THR A 99 -11.71 -16.42 -12.16
C THR A 99 -12.40 -15.82 -13.40
N GLU A 100 -13.51 -16.38 -13.83
CA GLU A 100 -14.33 -15.80 -14.90
C GLU A 100 -14.65 -14.32 -14.62
N SER A 101 -15.02 -14.00 -13.37
CA SER A 101 -15.38 -12.64 -12.96
C SER A 101 -14.19 -11.66 -12.94
N THR A 102 -12.97 -12.14 -12.72
CA THR A 102 -11.77 -11.30 -12.83
C THR A 102 -11.36 -11.08 -14.29
N LEU A 103 -11.52 -12.11 -15.15
CA LEU A 103 -11.22 -12.02 -16.58
C LEU A 103 -12.16 -11.05 -17.32
N GLU A 104 -13.36 -10.82 -16.85
CA GLU A 104 -14.26 -9.78 -17.36
C GLU A 104 -13.73 -8.36 -17.15
N LYS A 105 -12.93 -8.16 -16.10
CA LYS A 105 -12.38 -6.84 -15.66
C LYS A 105 -10.91 -6.66 -16.03
N TYR A 106 -10.17 -7.77 -16.09
CA TYR A 106 -8.73 -7.81 -16.29
C TYR A 106 -8.39 -9.04 -17.13
N PRO A 107 -8.08 -8.90 -18.45
CA PRO A 107 -8.08 -9.97 -19.43
C PRO A 107 -6.80 -10.84 -19.43
N PHE A 108 -6.31 -11.16 -18.25
CA PHE A 108 -5.11 -11.98 -18.06
C PHE A 108 -5.37 -13.06 -17.01
N HIS A 109 -4.92 -14.27 -17.31
CA HIS A 109 -4.74 -15.29 -16.30
C HIS A 109 -3.58 -14.89 -15.40
N PHE A 110 -3.69 -15.06 -14.11
CA PHE A 110 -2.65 -14.74 -13.15
C PHE A 110 -2.67 -15.69 -11.96
N ILE A 111 -1.52 -15.78 -11.27
CA ILE A 111 -1.43 -16.35 -9.94
C ILE A 111 -0.76 -15.29 -9.07
N LEU A 112 -1.50 -14.71 -8.14
CA LEU A 112 -0.98 -13.79 -7.14
C LEU A 112 -0.76 -14.53 -5.84
N LYS A 113 0.45 -14.46 -5.31
CA LYS A 113 0.78 -14.97 -3.97
C LYS A 113 1.18 -13.81 -3.07
N VAL A 114 0.65 -13.82 -1.86
CA VAL A 114 0.98 -12.87 -0.80
C VAL A 114 1.51 -13.64 0.38
N GLY A 115 2.72 -13.32 0.79
CA GLY A 115 3.41 -13.98 1.88
C GLY A 115 3.79 -13.01 2.99
N TYR A 116 3.86 -13.53 4.19
CA TYR A 116 4.33 -12.82 5.36
C TYR A 116 5.34 -13.68 6.11
N ARG A 117 6.46 -13.07 6.49
CA ARG A 117 7.46 -13.71 7.35
C ARG A 117 7.66 -12.85 8.60
N LEU A 118 7.68 -13.51 9.74
CA LEU A 118 7.91 -12.89 11.04
C LEU A 118 9.27 -13.33 11.59
N SER A 119 10.19 -12.37 11.76
CA SER A 119 11.54 -12.64 12.30
C SER A 119 11.93 -11.55 13.30
N GLY A 120 12.14 -11.91 14.57
CA GLY A 120 12.39 -10.94 15.64
C GLY A 120 11.28 -9.89 15.67
N ARG A 121 11.64 -8.63 15.51
CA ARG A 121 10.69 -7.50 15.44
C ARG A 121 10.39 -7.04 14.00
N GLN A 122 10.61 -7.88 13.00
CA GLN A 122 10.36 -7.56 11.60
C GLN A 122 9.24 -8.41 11.02
N VAL A 123 8.37 -7.77 10.24
CA VAL A 123 7.42 -8.42 9.33
C VAL A 123 7.86 -8.11 7.91
N GLU A 124 8.22 -9.14 7.16
CA GLU A 124 8.47 -9.05 5.72
C GLU A 124 7.17 -9.34 4.98
N VAL A 125 6.76 -8.44 4.09
CA VAL A 125 5.62 -8.62 3.18
C VAL A 125 6.15 -8.99 1.81
N MET A 126 5.75 -10.14 1.30
CA MET A 126 6.29 -10.71 0.07
C MET A 126 5.17 -10.87 -0.96
N TRP A 127 5.44 -10.47 -2.20
CA TRP A 127 4.51 -10.67 -3.32
C TRP A 127 5.18 -11.45 -4.44
N LYS A 128 4.43 -12.41 -4.99
CA LYS A 128 4.83 -13.14 -6.18
C LYS A 128 3.67 -13.14 -7.16
N VAL A 129 3.93 -12.64 -8.37
CA VAL A 129 2.96 -12.63 -9.47
C VAL A 129 3.49 -13.53 -10.58
N GLU A 130 2.73 -14.58 -10.90
CA GLU A 130 3.05 -15.50 -11.98
C GLU A 130 2.13 -15.23 -13.17
N ASN A 131 2.71 -15.22 -14.37
CA ASN A 131 1.99 -15.05 -15.62
C ASN A 131 1.87 -16.39 -16.34
N PRO A 132 0.73 -17.10 -16.28
CA PRO A 132 0.51 -18.35 -16.98
C PRO A 132 0.13 -18.18 -18.47
N ASN A 133 0.03 -16.93 -18.96
CA ASN A 133 -0.32 -16.69 -20.35
C ASN A 133 0.89 -16.84 -21.28
N ASP A 134 0.66 -17.16 -22.55
CA ASP A 134 1.68 -17.16 -23.61
C ASP A 134 2.12 -15.75 -24.02
N LYS A 135 1.44 -14.71 -23.51
CA LYS A 135 1.65 -13.30 -23.81
C LYS A 135 2.03 -12.49 -22.57
N LYS A 136 2.53 -11.29 -22.81
CA LYS A 136 2.88 -10.37 -21.74
C LYS A 136 1.65 -9.96 -20.95
N MET A 137 1.72 -10.07 -19.63
CA MET A 137 0.74 -9.58 -18.67
C MET A 137 1.20 -8.22 -18.10
N TYR A 138 0.27 -7.33 -17.90
CA TYR A 138 0.52 -5.98 -17.40
C TYR A 138 -0.22 -5.75 -16.10
N PHE A 139 0.49 -5.36 -15.05
CA PHE A 139 -0.10 -5.09 -13.74
C PHE A 139 0.72 -4.07 -12.97
N SER A 140 0.12 -3.50 -11.95
CA SER A 140 0.81 -2.86 -10.83
C SER A 140 0.40 -3.55 -9.53
N ILE A 141 1.28 -3.45 -8.52
CA ILE A 141 1.07 -4.03 -7.20
C ILE A 141 1.56 -3.08 -6.13
N GLY A 142 0.93 -3.10 -4.96
CA GLY A 142 1.33 -2.30 -3.82
C GLY A 142 0.69 -2.78 -2.53
N GLY A 143 1.18 -2.26 -1.41
CA GLY A 143 0.57 -2.38 -0.10
C GLY A 143 -0.01 -1.06 0.36
N HIS A 144 -1.05 -1.12 1.18
CA HIS A 144 -1.68 0.07 1.75
C HIS A 144 -1.85 -0.08 3.27
N PRO A 145 -0.77 -0.42 4.02
CA PRO A 145 -0.86 -0.61 5.46
C PRO A 145 -1.09 0.72 6.17
N ALA A 146 -2.06 0.73 7.08
CA ALA A 146 -2.32 1.83 7.99
C ALA A 146 -1.75 1.51 9.38
N PHE A 147 -0.95 2.42 9.89
CA PHE A 147 -0.31 2.30 11.19
C PHE A 147 -0.92 3.27 12.18
N ASN A 148 -1.16 2.83 13.41
CA ASN A 148 -1.65 3.69 14.48
C ASN A 148 -0.69 4.87 14.68
N CYS A 149 -1.23 6.06 14.64
CA CYS A 149 -0.52 7.32 14.81
C CYS A 149 -1.47 8.38 15.37
N PRO A 150 -1.32 8.77 16.65
CA PRO A 150 -0.26 8.37 17.59
C PRO A 150 -0.44 6.96 18.18
N LEU A 151 0.61 6.45 18.86
CA LEU A 151 0.53 5.26 19.69
C LEU A 151 0.17 5.58 21.15
N LYS A 152 0.57 6.75 21.64
CA LYS A 152 0.39 7.15 23.04
C LYS A 152 -0.99 7.80 23.23
N GLU A 153 -1.69 7.40 24.29
CA GLU A 153 -2.94 8.04 24.67
C GLU A 153 -2.72 9.53 25.02
N GLY A 154 -3.60 10.38 24.54
CA GLY A 154 -3.54 11.84 24.77
C GLY A 154 -2.72 12.64 23.74
N GLU A 155 -1.90 11.98 22.92
CA GLU A 155 -1.27 12.61 21.75
C GLU A 155 -2.25 12.71 20.57
N LYS A 156 -1.94 13.57 19.60
CA LYS A 156 -2.66 13.71 18.33
C LYS A 156 -1.75 13.35 17.18
N GLN A 157 -2.33 13.07 16.00
CA GLN A 157 -1.57 12.81 14.79
C GLN A 157 -0.60 13.97 14.47
N GLU A 158 -1.02 15.21 14.70
CA GLU A 158 -0.24 16.42 14.44
C GLU A 158 0.98 16.58 15.38
N ASP A 159 1.04 15.85 16.48
CA ASP A 159 2.20 15.79 17.35
C ASP A 159 3.29 14.85 16.82
N CYS A 160 2.92 13.94 15.91
CA CYS A 160 3.79 12.94 15.32
C CYS A 160 4.50 13.45 14.05
N GLN A 161 5.49 12.70 13.60
CA GLN A 161 6.24 13.03 12.39
C GLN A 161 6.71 11.79 11.63
N LEU A 162 6.90 11.97 10.33
CA LEU A 162 7.59 11.01 9.46
C LEU A 162 9.08 11.28 9.45
N VAL A 163 9.89 10.24 9.47
CA VAL A 163 11.36 10.33 9.41
C VAL A 163 11.84 9.56 8.19
N PHE A 164 12.51 10.26 7.27
CA PHE A 164 12.99 9.68 6.00
C PHE A 164 14.49 9.36 6.06
N ASP A 165 14.96 8.50 5.19
CA ASP A 165 16.39 8.21 5.00
C ASP A 165 17.11 9.26 4.12
N THR A 166 16.44 10.36 3.79
CA THR A 166 16.97 11.51 3.03
C THR A 166 16.81 12.81 3.80
N GLU A 167 17.62 13.82 3.50
CA GLU A 167 17.58 15.17 4.11
C GLU A 167 17.05 16.25 3.15
N GLY A 168 16.97 15.93 1.86
CA GLY A 168 16.50 16.87 0.84
C GLY A 168 14.97 16.98 0.82
N PRO A 169 14.44 18.04 0.18
CA PRO A 169 13.01 18.14 -0.04
C PRO A 169 12.52 16.99 -0.90
N LEU A 170 11.33 16.50 -0.61
CA LEU A 170 10.65 15.51 -1.44
C LEU A 170 9.70 16.19 -2.41
N THR A 171 9.57 15.62 -3.60
CA THR A 171 8.60 16.06 -4.59
C THR A 171 7.46 15.06 -4.62
N SER A 172 6.25 15.52 -4.30
CA SER A 172 5.01 14.74 -4.38
C SER A 172 4.26 15.07 -5.66
N SER A 173 3.82 14.07 -6.38
CA SER A 173 2.79 14.18 -7.41
C SER A 173 1.44 14.45 -6.77
N ILE A 174 0.52 15.13 -7.49
CA ILE A 174 -0.80 15.52 -7.00
C ILE A 174 -1.87 14.76 -7.79
N LEU A 175 -2.90 14.31 -7.10
CA LEU A 175 -4.10 13.74 -7.72
C LEU A 175 -5.15 14.84 -7.97
N ASN A 176 -5.92 14.66 -9.04
CA ASN A 176 -7.15 15.43 -9.27
C ASN A 176 -8.34 14.78 -8.53
N GLU A 177 -9.52 15.39 -8.62
CA GLU A 177 -10.75 14.91 -7.97
C GLU A 177 -11.19 13.50 -8.46
N GLU A 178 -10.74 13.07 -9.64
CA GLU A 178 -11.01 11.75 -10.19
C GLU A 178 -9.96 10.68 -9.76
N GLY A 179 -8.92 11.10 -9.03
CA GLY A 179 -7.82 10.25 -8.58
C GLY A 179 -6.78 9.94 -9.67
N ALA A 180 -6.70 10.76 -10.72
CA ALA A 180 -5.66 10.73 -11.74
C ALA A 180 -4.54 11.71 -11.39
N LEU A 181 -3.31 11.42 -11.84
CA LEU A 181 -2.15 12.29 -11.61
C LEU A 181 -2.23 13.56 -12.47
N CYS A 182 -2.15 14.71 -11.80
CA CYS A 182 -1.98 16.00 -12.47
C CYS A 182 -0.53 16.23 -12.93
N PRO A 183 -0.31 17.16 -13.88
CA PRO A 183 1.04 17.61 -14.23
C PRO A 183 1.73 18.42 -13.12
N ARG A 184 0.97 18.86 -12.11
CA ARG A 184 1.48 19.63 -10.96
C ARG A 184 2.15 18.73 -9.92
N THR A 185 3.10 19.29 -9.21
CA THR A 185 3.77 18.66 -8.08
C THR A 185 3.79 19.59 -6.87
N LYS A 186 3.94 19.01 -5.68
CA LYS A 186 4.09 19.71 -4.40
C LYS A 186 5.48 19.41 -3.83
N ILE A 187 6.14 20.42 -3.32
CA ILE A 187 7.41 20.25 -2.61
C ILE A 187 7.13 20.08 -1.13
N LEU A 188 7.63 19.01 -0.56
CA LEU A 188 7.59 18.71 0.87
C LEU A 188 8.96 19.05 1.46
N ASN A 189 9.03 20.16 2.21
CA ASN A 189 10.26 20.57 2.86
C ASN A 189 10.45 19.77 4.14
N LEU A 190 11.56 19.06 4.24
CA LEU A 190 11.94 18.33 5.44
C LEU A 190 12.69 19.25 6.39
N PHE A 191 12.46 19.09 7.68
CA PHE A 191 13.31 19.66 8.73
C PHE A 191 14.32 18.60 9.17
N GLY A 192 15.54 18.68 8.64
CA GLY A 192 16.47 17.55 8.64
C GLY A 192 15.92 16.40 7.82
N LYS A 193 15.58 15.29 8.48
CA LYS A 193 14.95 14.11 7.88
C LYS A 193 13.44 14.01 8.16
N CYS A 194 12.87 15.01 8.84
CA CYS A 194 11.55 14.92 9.41
C CYS A 194 10.51 15.73 8.62
N LEU A 195 9.32 15.18 8.49
CA LEU A 195 8.11 15.84 8.01
C LEU A 195 7.03 15.72 9.09
N LYS A 196 6.56 16.83 9.63
CA LYS A 196 5.44 16.84 10.59
C LYS A 196 4.14 16.45 9.91
N LEU A 197 3.29 15.72 10.62
CA LEU A 197 1.95 15.36 10.20
C LEU A 197 0.96 16.50 10.47
N GLU A 198 1.18 17.65 9.84
CA GLU A 198 0.35 18.83 10.00
C GLU A 198 -1.09 18.59 9.53
N GLU A 199 -2.06 19.27 10.15
CA GLU A 199 -3.50 19.11 9.91
C GLU A 199 -3.91 19.14 8.43
N HIS A 200 -3.24 19.98 7.62
CA HIS A 200 -3.57 20.18 6.20
C HIS A 200 -2.67 19.39 5.24
N LEU A 201 -1.85 18.47 5.75
CA LEU A 201 -0.87 17.75 4.94
C LEU A 201 -1.54 16.92 3.83
N PHE A 202 -2.71 16.35 4.11
CA PHE A 202 -3.47 15.46 3.24
C PHE A 202 -4.70 16.09 2.58
N ASP A 203 -4.85 17.42 2.61
CA ASP A 203 -6.01 18.11 2.04
C ASP A 203 -6.16 17.92 0.52
N GLU A 204 -5.06 17.64 -0.18
CA GLU A 204 -5.01 17.31 -1.60
C GLU A 204 -4.85 15.79 -1.86
N ASP A 205 -5.39 14.93 -0.94
CA ASP A 205 -5.29 13.47 -0.98
C ASP A 205 -3.88 12.96 -0.60
N ALA A 206 -3.48 11.79 -1.09
CA ALA A 206 -2.21 11.13 -0.78
C ALA A 206 -1.00 11.93 -1.28
N LEU A 207 0.07 11.91 -0.50
CA LEU A 207 1.39 12.32 -0.98
C LEU A 207 1.98 11.18 -1.79
N ILE A 208 2.24 11.40 -3.08
CA ILE A 208 2.78 10.38 -3.99
C ILE A 208 4.21 10.74 -4.35
N ILE A 209 5.16 10.00 -3.81
CA ILE A 209 6.59 10.25 -3.98
C ILE A 209 7.17 9.21 -4.92
N GLU A 210 7.64 9.65 -6.09
CA GLU A 210 8.15 8.82 -7.16
C GLU A 210 9.67 8.88 -7.25
N ASN A 211 10.27 7.98 -8.04
CA ASN A 211 11.69 7.99 -8.42
C ASN A 211 12.67 7.74 -7.27
N HIS A 212 12.36 6.81 -6.36
CA HIS A 212 13.24 6.39 -5.27
C HIS A 212 13.78 7.54 -4.41
N GLN A 213 12.96 8.56 -4.13
CA GLN A 213 13.38 9.71 -3.32
C GLN A 213 13.63 9.34 -1.86
N ALA A 214 13.01 8.27 -1.35
CA ALA A 214 13.29 7.62 -0.08
C ALA A 214 12.94 6.14 -0.19
N GLN A 215 13.54 5.30 0.65
CA GLN A 215 13.29 3.84 0.71
C GLN A 215 13.03 3.34 2.13
N ARG A 216 13.18 4.22 3.13
CA ARG A 216 12.87 3.93 4.52
C ARG A 216 12.17 5.12 5.16
N ILE A 217 11.03 4.82 5.79
CA ILE A 217 10.17 5.83 6.42
C ILE A 217 9.82 5.36 7.82
N GLY A 218 10.20 6.14 8.81
CA GLY A 218 9.84 5.94 10.21
C GLY A 218 8.61 6.76 10.60
N LEU A 219 7.80 6.23 11.52
CA LEU A 219 6.84 6.99 12.30
C LEU A 219 7.44 7.29 13.67
N ALA A 220 7.47 8.56 14.04
CA ALA A 220 7.97 9.02 15.33
C ALA A 220 6.88 9.73 16.13
N ASP A 221 6.94 9.56 17.46
CA ASP A 221 6.05 10.20 18.42
C ASP A 221 6.40 11.69 18.63
N ALA A 222 5.67 12.37 19.50
CA ALA A 222 5.88 13.79 19.83
C ALA A 222 7.28 14.09 20.35
N ASP A 223 7.96 13.12 20.97
CA ASP A 223 9.34 13.25 21.48
C ASP A 223 10.38 13.02 20.37
N GLY A 224 9.94 12.71 19.14
CA GLY A 224 10.83 12.39 18.02
C GLY A 224 11.39 10.97 18.04
N LYS A 225 10.87 10.09 18.90
CA LYS A 225 11.30 8.70 18.99
C LYS A 225 10.58 7.87 17.93
N VAL A 226 11.34 7.31 16.99
CA VAL A 226 10.82 6.37 15.99
C VAL A 226 10.37 5.08 16.68
N TYR A 227 9.12 4.70 16.44
CA TYR A 227 8.51 3.49 17.01
C TYR A 227 8.18 2.41 15.97
N LEU A 228 8.15 2.78 14.69
CA LEU A 228 7.90 1.90 13.56
C LEU A 228 8.65 2.42 12.34
N GLU A 229 9.20 1.51 11.53
CA GLU A 229 9.80 1.83 10.23
C GLU A 229 9.24 0.91 9.15
N VAL A 230 9.06 1.46 7.95
CA VAL A 230 8.74 0.73 6.73
C VAL A 230 9.90 0.90 5.77
N GLU A 231 10.52 -0.21 5.38
CA GLU A 231 11.62 -0.26 4.41
C GLU A 231 11.16 -0.99 3.15
N PHE A 232 11.55 -0.52 1.97
CA PHE A 232 11.11 -1.08 0.70
C PHE A 232 12.06 -0.73 -0.45
N GLU A 233 12.02 -1.55 -1.51
CA GLU A 233 12.72 -1.29 -2.78
C GLU A 233 11.80 -0.69 -3.85
N ALA A 234 10.54 -0.44 -3.52
CA ALA A 234 9.55 0.10 -4.45
C ALA A 234 10.01 1.45 -5.04
N PRO A 235 9.79 1.69 -6.35
CA PRO A 235 10.23 2.91 -7.02
C PRO A 235 9.45 4.15 -6.59
N LEU A 236 8.32 3.96 -5.93
CA LEU A 236 7.45 5.03 -5.44
C LEU A 236 6.65 4.55 -4.23
N PHE A 237 6.13 5.50 -3.49
CA PHE A 237 5.29 5.22 -2.34
C PHE A 237 4.24 6.31 -2.15
N GLY A 238 3.14 5.92 -1.52
CA GLY A 238 2.11 6.82 -1.03
C GLY A 238 2.23 7.05 0.48
N ILE A 239 1.83 8.23 0.93
CA ILE A 239 1.58 8.51 2.35
C ILE A 239 0.19 9.13 2.42
N TRP A 240 -0.66 8.57 3.28
CA TRP A 240 -2.04 9.01 3.33
C TRP A 240 -2.66 8.90 4.73
N SER A 241 -3.53 9.84 5.02
CA SER A 241 -4.53 9.77 6.07
C SER A 241 -5.78 10.51 5.58
N PRO A 242 -7.01 10.13 5.99
CA PRO A 242 -8.20 10.78 5.46
C PRO A 242 -8.27 12.24 5.89
N ALA A 243 -8.27 13.13 4.90
CA ALA A 243 -8.30 14.58 5.09
C ALA A 243 -9.44 15.04 6.02
N LYS A 244 -9.16 15.98 6.91
CA LYS A 244 -10.15 16.65 7.79
C LYS A 244 -10.90 15.72 8.77
N LYS A 245 -10.45 14.47 8.91
CA LYS A 245 -11.07 13.50 9.83
C LYS A 245 -10.33 13.34 11.14
N HIS A 246 -9.10 13.88 11.27
CA HIS A 246 -8.22 13.65 12.43
C HIS A 246 -8.14 12.17 12.80
N ALA A 247 -7.91 11.34 11.76
CA ALA A 247 -7.86 9.90 11.93
C ALA A 247 -6.59 9.51 12.69
N PRO A 248 -6.66 8.58 13.68
CA PRO A 248 -5.51 8.22 14.49
C PRO A 248 -4.62 7.18 13.79
N PHE A 249 -4.34 7.37 12.50
CA PHE A 249 -3.45 6.51 11.73
C PHE A 249 -2.84 7.24 10.53
N VAL A 250 -1.73 6.70 10.03
CA VAL A 250 -1.10 7.09 8.76
C VAL A 250 -0.80 5.83 7.95
N CYS A 251 -1.08 5.87 6.65
CA CYS A 251 -0.65 4.85 5.72
C CYS A 251 0.74 5.20 5.17
N ILE A 252 1.61 4.19 5.08
CA ILE A 252 2.90 4.25 4.38
C ILE A 252 2.90 3.11 3.36
N GLU A 253 2.83 3.45 2.09
CA GLU A 253 2.36 2.57 1.04
C GLU A 253 3.41 2.35 -0.05
N PRO A 254 4.22 1.28 0.01
CA PRO A 254 5.13 0.94 -1.08
C PRO A 254 4.35 0.50 -2.34
N TRP A 255 4.70 1.07 -3.52
CA TRP A 255 4.01 0.82 -4.78
C TRP A 255 4.94 0.50 -5.95
N TYR A 256 4.54 -0.49 -6.74
CA TYR A 256 5.09 -0.83 -8.05
C TYR A 256 4.06 -0.51 -9.13
N GLY A 257 3.85 0.78 -9.35
CA GLY A 257 2.88 1.36 -10.24
C GLY A 257 2.06 2.44 -9.53
N ARG A 258 1.25 3.16 -10.28
CA ARG A 258 0.49 4.33 -9.79
C ARG A 258 -0.75 4.58 -10.64
N SER A 259 -1.59 5.53 -10.22
CA SER A 259 -2.69 6.05 -11.04
C SER A 259 -2.22 6.53 -12.41
N ASP A 260 -3.08 6.43 -13.41
CA ASP A 260 -2.87 7.06 -14.70
C ASP A 260 -2.78 8.58 -14.57
N ARG A 261 -2.18 9.21 -15.56
CA ARG A 261 -2.15 10.67 -15.67
C ARG A 261 -3.43 11.17 -16.32
N GLU A 262 -3.90 12.35 -15.93
CA GLU A 262 -5.10 12.98 -16.51
C GLU A 262 -4.96 13.30 -17.99
N ASP A 263 -3.72 13.51 -18.49
CA ASP A 263 -3.40 13.82 -19.86
C ASP A 263 -3.18 12.57 -20.74
N LEU A 264 -3.36 11.35 -20.19
CA LEU A 264 -3.30 10.12 -20.99
C LEU A 264 -4.51 10.03 -21.92
N CYS A 265 -4.24 10.10 -23.21
CA CYS A 265 -5.25 9.83 -24.24
C CYS A 265 -5.55 8.32 -24.24
N LEU A 266 -6.80 7.93 -24.00
CA LEU A 266 -7.29 6.52 -23.99
C LEU A 266 -6.98 5.74 -25.28
N LEU A 267 -6.55 6.40 -26.34
CA LEU A 267 -6.21 5.79 -27.63
C LEU A 267 -4.90 4.99 -27.63
N TYR A 268 -4.08 5.08 -26.55
CA TYR A 268 -2.77 4.41 -26.47
C TYR A 268 -2.45 3.98 -25.03
N THR A 269 -3.32 3.26 -24.39
CA THR A 269 -2.92 2.51 -23.20
C THR A 269 -2.21 1.21 -23.61
N SER A 270 -1.09 1.35 -24.27
CA SER A 270 -0.03 0.38 -24.11
C SER A 270 0.53 0.63 -22.71
N PRO A 271 0.53 -0.35 -21.81
CA PRO A 271 1.09 -0.15 -20.46
C PRO A 271 2.52 0.35 -20.59
N SER A 272 2.84 1.34 -19.77
CA SER A 272 4.18 1.93 -19.74
C SER A 272 5.24 0.84 -19.61
N PRO A 273 6.38 0.93 -20.32
CA PRO A 273 7.52 0.05 -20.10
C PRO A 273 8.05 0.07 -18.66
N ARG A 274 7.57 0.99 -17.81
CA ARG A 274 7.89 1.12 -16.39
C ARG A 274 7.13 0.14 -15.50
N ASP A 275 6.04 -0.47 -15.99
CA ASP A 275 5.23 -1.46 -15.24
C ASP A 275 5.84 -2.87 -15.30
N ARG A 276 7.17 -2.95 -15.39
CA ARG A 276 7.90 -4.20 -15.32
C ARG A 276 8.41 -4.41 -13.91
N SER A 277 7.64 -5.07 -13.08
CA SER A 277 8.21 -5.61 -11.85
C SER A 277 7.85 -7.08 -11.70
N VAL A 278 8.83 -7.94 -12.02
CA VAL A 278 8.98 -9.18 -11.29
C VAL A 278 9.83 -8.79 -10.09
N SER A 279 9.20 -8.54 -8.97
CA SER A 279 9.89 -8.22 -7.74
C SER A 279 9.85 -9.44 -6.83
N ARG A 280 11.04 -9.92 -6.45
CA ARG A 280 11.23 -10.55 -5.14
C ARG A 280 11.50 -9.39 -4.18
N MET A 281 10.64 -9.15 -3.24
CA MET A 281 11.00 -8.48 -2.02
C MET A 281 11.44 -9.49 -0.99
#